data_a0f75a22e30b9a9e51663a8119c66b38
#
_entry.id   a0f75a22e30b9a9e51663a8119c66b38
#
_cell.length_a   1.000
_cell.length_b   1.000
_cell.length_c   1.000
_cell.angle_alpha   90.00
_cell.angle_beta   90.00
_cell.angle_gamma   90.00
#
_symmetry.space_group_name_H-M   'P 1'
#
loop_
_entity.id
_entity.type
_entity.pdbx_description
1 polymer ?
#
loop_
_entity_poly.entity_id
_entity_poly.type
_entity_poly.pdbx_seq_one_letter_code
_entity_poly.pdbx_strand_id
1 'polypeptide(L)'
;RFYTQRKGKTIILNETAAYQFGKDKKAWLPYTTTPEKPFAMAFQNIYHETRLDTAKQDLAFLPATVDCGKAKVTILESDLEKYPGMWLKANSSEQDKEKGILRAAFAPYPKEMAYYPWRHMSHVKSTCDYIATSTGKRNYPWRIFAITEHDTQMPTNNLVYALAAPNKIGDTSWIKPGKVAWDWWNDWNLKGVDFKAG
;
A
#
# COMPACT_ATOMS: atom_id res chain seq x y z
N ARG A 1 -10.02 -12.40 1.21
CA ARG A 1 -10.86 -11.20 1.17
C ARG A 1 -11.98 -11.30 2.19
N PHE A 2 -12.19 -10.24 2.96
CA PHE A 2 -13.32 -10.14 3.89
C PHE A 2 -14.47 -9.37 3.24
N TYR A 3 -15.67 -9.55 3.77
CA TYR A 3 -16.84 -8.77 3.37
C TYR A 3 -17.74 -8.53 4.59
N THR A 4 -18.54 -7.46 4.53
CA THR A 4 -19.59 -7.21 5.52
C THR A 4 -20.96 -7.13 4.85
N GLN A 5 -21.97 -7.60 5.57
CA GLN A 5 -23.39 -7.50 5.16
C GLN A 5 -24.15 -6.47 6.00
N ARG A 6 -23.47 -5.68 6.84
CA ARG A 6 -24.11 -4.67 7.66
C ARG A 6 -24.90 -3.66 6.82
N LYS A 7 -26.04 -3.26 7.31
CA LYS A 7 -26.85 -2.19 6.73
C LYS A 7 -26.45 -0.85 7.36
N GLY A 8 -26.58 0.24 6.59
CA GLY A 8 -26.32 1.60 7.06
C GLY A 8 -24.81 1.96 7.11
N LYS A 9 -24.51 3.09 7.73
CA LYS A 9 -23.15 3.60 7.89
C LYS A 9 -22.39 2.77 8.92
N THR A 10 -21.17 2.40 8.57
CA THR A 10 -20.23 1.66 9.42
C THR A 10 -18.93 2.42 9.50
N ILE A 11 -18.39 2.58 10.70
CA ILE A 11 -17.06 3.12 10.98
C ILE A 11 -16.14 1.92 11.24
N ILE A 12 -15.01 1.86 10.54
CA ILE A 12 -13.98 0.85 10.72
C ILE A 12 -12.86 1.49 11.54
N LEU A 13 -12.78 1.11 12.80
CA LEU A 13 -11.79 1.68 13.73
C LEU A 13 -10.38 1.26 13.34
N ASN A 14 -10.18 -0.02 13.04
CA ASN A 14 -8.89 -0.57 12.61
C ASN A 14 -9.09 -1.93 11.93
N GLU A 15 -8.04 -2.40 11.25
CA GLU A 15 -7.89 -3.76 10.77
C GLU A 15 -6.64 -4.38 11.41
N THR A 16 -6.81 -5.53 12.04
CA THR A 16 -5.69 -6.25 12.65
C THR A 16 -5.32 -7.43 11.78
N ALA A 17 -4.09 -7.45 11.29
CA ALA A 17 -3.51 -8.60 10.61
C ALA A 17 -2.06 -8.76 11.05
N ALA A 18 -1.66 -9.99 11.30
CA ALA A 18 -0.30 -10.36 11.69
C ALA A 18 0.14 -11.56 10.87
N TYR A 19 1.30 -11.44 10.25
CA TYR A 19 1.86 -12.47 9.37
C TYR A 19 3.14 -12.98 10.00
N GLN A 20 3.11 -14.23 10.50
CA GLN A 20 4.25 -14.85 11.15
C GLN A 20 5.03 -15.71 10.17
N PHE A 21 6.32 -15.41 10.02
CA PHE A 21 7.23 -16.10 9.11
C PHE A 21 8.36 -16.84 9.85
N GLY A 22 8.70 -16.42 11.04
CA GLY A 22 9.85 -16.88 11.79
C GLY A 22 10.98 -15.83 11.87
N LYS A 23 11.63 -15.78 13.01
CA LYS A 23 12.62 -14.75 13.37
C LYS A 23 13.86 -14.72 12.48
N ASP A 24 14.29 -15.87 12.01
CA ASP A 24 15.50 -16.07 11.19
C ASP A 24 15.28 -15.76 9.69
N LYS A 25 14.06 -15.51 9.28
CA LYS A 25 13.73 -15.29 7.88
C LYS A 25 14.24 -13.95 7.38
N LYS A 26 14.81 -13.97 6.17
CA LYS A 26 15.25 -12.78 5.44
C LYS A 26 14.02 -12.11 4.80
N ALA A 27 14.00 -10.78 4.79
CA ALA A 27 12.97 -9.99 4.17
C ALA A 27 13.55 -8.78 3.43
N TRP A 28 12.86 -8.33 2.41
CA TRP A 28 13.11 -7.08 1.69
C TRP A 28 11.96 -6.12 1.98
N LEU A 29 12.29 -5.09 2.76
CA LEU A 29 11.32 -4.13 3.28
C LEU A 29 11.64 -2.71 2.82
N PRO A 30 10.72 -2.04 2.09
CA PRO A 30 10.86 -0.64 1.70
C PRO A 30 10.32 0.26 2.82
N TYR A 31 11.20 0.74 3.68
CA TYR A 31 10.80 1.59 4.81
C TYR A 31 10.40 3.00 4.39
N THR A 32 9.55 3.64 5.20
CA THR A 32 9.29 5.08 5.08
C THR A 32 10.58 5.88 5.29
N THR A 33 10.71 6.99 4.56
CA THR A 33 11.84 7.92 4.70
C THR A 33 11.57 9.02 5.72
N THR A 34 10.34 9.15 6.20
CA THR A 34 9.91 10.18 7.15
C THR A 34 9.18 9.54 8.34
N PRO A 35 9.93 8.92 9.29
CA PRO A 35 9.32 8.21 10.43
C PRO A 35 8.38 9.08 11.27
N GLU A 36 8.62 10.38 11.35
CA GLU A 36 7.78 11.36 12.06
C GLU A 36 6.44 11.65 11.35
N LYS A 37 6.36 11.38 10.05
CA LYS A 37 5.15 11.51 9.23
C LYS A 37 4.99 10.30 8.32
N PRO A 38 4.87 9.11 8.88
CA PRO A 38 5.08 7.86 8.15
C PRO A 38 4.12 7.63 6.98
N PHE A 39 2.92 8.20 7.02
CA PHE A 39 1.92 8.06 5.96
C PHE A 39 1.92 9.20 4.94
N ALA A 40 2.83 10.17 5.07
CA ALA A 40 2.87 11.38 4.23
C ALA A 40 3.99 11.35 3.20
N MET A 41 4.45 10.18 2.78
CA MET A 41 5.51 10.03 1.80
C MET A 41 5.01 9.52 0.45
N ALA A 42 5.75 9.82 -0.61
CA ALA A 42 5.67 9.06 -1.84
C ALA A 42 6.25 7.65 -1.61
N PHE A 43 5.66 6.63 -2.24
CA PHE A 43 6.11 5.23 -2.11
C PHE A 43 7.42 5.01 -2.90
N GLN A 44 8.48 5.72 -2.52
CA GLN A 44 9.78 5.71 -3.17
C GLN A 44 10.87 5.54 -2.13
N ASN A 45 11.43 4.36 -2.07
CA ASN A 45 12.63 4.07 -1.29
C ASN A 45 13.28 2.79 -1.81
N ILE A 46 14.55 2.60 -1.49
CA ILE A 46 15.25 1.34 -1.75
C ILE A 46 14.72 0.26 -0.80
N TYR A 47 14.76 -0.98 -1.26
CA TYR A 47 14.46 -2.14 -0.43
C TYR A 47 15.65 -2.45 0.45
N HIS A 48 15.41 -2.60 1.74
CA HIS A 48 16.40 -3.03 2.71
C HIS A 48 16.29 -4.53 2.94
N GLU A 49 17.36 -5.26 2.62
CA GLU A 49 17.48 -6.64 3.03
C GLU A 49 17.78 -6.70 4.52
N THR A 50 16.97 -7.43 5.27
CA THR A 50 17.09 -7.58 6.72
C THR A 50 16.61 -8.96 7.17
N ARG A 51 17.05 -9.38 8.36
CA ARG A 51 16.41 -10.50 9.05
C ARG A 51 15.23 -9.97 9.86
N LEU A 52 14.17 -10.76 9.95
CA LEU A 52 12.95 -10.31 10.65
C LEU A 52 13.15 -10.07 12.14
N ASP A 53 14.07 -10.78 12.80
CA ASP A 53 14.37 -10.57 14.23
C ASP A 53 15.06 -9.23 14.52
N THR A 54 15.77 -8.67 13.54
CA THR A 54 16.51 -7.41 13.64
C THR A 54 15.88 -6.31 12.79
N ALA A 55 14.77 -6.58 12.14
CA ALA A 55 14.07 -5.61 11.30
C ALA A 55 13.64 -4.39 12.11
N LYS A 56 13.81 -3.20 11.52
CA LYS A 56 13.35 -1.95 12.12
C LYS A 56 11.84 -1.97 12.32
N GLN A 57 11.39 -1.30 13.36
CA GLN A 57 9.95 -1.12 13.63
C GLN A 57 9.32 0.06 12.85
N ASP A 58 10.06 0.64 11.92
CA ASP A 58 9.53 1.65 11.01
C ASP A 58 8.48 1.04 10.08
N LEU A 59 7.59 1.89 9.57
CA LEU A 59 6.62 1.44 8.58
C LEU A 59 7.30 1.10 7.26
N ALA A 60 6.98 -0.07 6.72
CA ALA A 60 7.31 -0.48 5.37
C ALA A 60 6.06 -0.51 4.50
N PHE A 61 6.16 -0.06 3.26
CA PHE A 61 5.06 -0.13 2.30
C PHE A 61 5.08 -1.43 1.50
N LEU A 62 4.05 -1.70 0.71
CA LEU A 62 3.97 -2.86 -0.17
C LEU A 62 4.50 -2.52 -1.57
N PRO A 63 4.99 -3.54 -2.31
CA PRO A 63 5.13 -4.95 -1.92
C PRO A 63 6.26 -5.19 -0.93
N ALA A 64 6.13 -6.21 -0.08
CA ALA A 64 7.19 -6.67 0.81
C ALA A 64 7.38 -8.17 0.64
N THR A 65 8.63 -8.62 0.58
CA THR A 65 8.95 -10.03 0.30
C THR A 65 9.70 -10.66 1.45
N VAL A 66 9.33 -11.90 1.81
CA VAL A 66 10.01 -12.72 2.81
C VAL A 66 10.50 -14.02 2.17
N ASP A 67 11.75 -14.36 2.42
CA ASP A 67 12.34 -15.63 2.00
C ASP A 67 12.04 -16.70 3.05
N CYS A 68 11.22 -17.67 2.68
CA CYS A 68 10.86 -18.80 3.52
C CYS A 68 11.74 -20.03 3.26
N GLY A 69 12.80 -19.92 2.47
CA GLY A 69 13.74 -20.97 2.12
C GLY A 69 13.38 -21.67 0.81
N LYS A 70 12.36 -22.51 0.79
CA LYS A 70 11.90 -23.20 -0.44
C LYS A 70 11.11 -22.31 -1.38
N ALA A 71 10.54 -21.22 -0.87
CA ALA A 71 9.77 -20.26 -1.65
C ALA A 71 9.91 -18.87 -1.03
N LYS A 72 9.68 -17.83 -1.84
CA LYS A 72 9.49 -16.47 -1.38
C LYS A 72 8.02 -16.12 -1.34
N VAL A 73 7.63 -15.36 -0.33
CA VAL A 73 6.26 -14.88 -0.13
C VAL A 73 6.28 -13.37 -0.26
N THR A 74 5.63 -12.85 -1.30
CA THR A 74 5.45 -11.41 -1.48
C THR A 74 4.06 -11.00 -1.03
N ILE A 75 3.99 -10.05 -0.10
CA ILE A 75 2.75 -9.51 0.43
C ILE A 75 2.32 -8.35 -0.46
N LEU A 76 1.07 -8.41 -0.92
CA LEU A 76 0.46 -7.48 -1.86
C LEU A 76 -0.98 -7.18 -1.45
N GLU A 77 -1.60 -6.23 -2.13
CA GLU A 77 -3.02 -5.92 -1.96
C GLU A 77 -3.67 -5.49 -3.28
N SER A 78 -5.00 -5.59 -3.35
CA SER A 78 -5.78 -5.17 -4.50
C SER A 78 -7.19 -4.72 -4.08
N ASP A 79 -7.88 -3.97 -4.93
CA ASP A 79 -9.25 -3.46 -4.70
C ASP A 79 -9.37 -2.59 -3.43
N LEU A 80 -8.55 -1.59 -3.28
CA LEU A 80 -8.57 -0.70 -2.11
C LEU A 80 -9.89 0.08 -1.98
N GLU A 81 -10.45 0.56 -3.05
CA GLU A 81 -11.74 1.25 -3.17
C GLU A 81 -12.22 2.02 -1.91
N LYS A 82 -11.70 3.21 -1.68
CA LYS A 82 -12.00 4.04 -0.49
C LYS A 82 -11.62 3.36 0.85
N TYR A 83 -10.53 2.62 0.83
CA TYR A 83 -9.95 2.01 2.01
C TYR A 83 -8.45 2.30 2.04
N PRO A 84 -7.82 2.52 3.21
CA PRO A 84 -6.40 2.81 3.26
C PRO A 84 -5.57 1.61 2.79
N GLY A 85 -4.47 1.90 2.10
CA GLY A 85 -3.45 0.91 1.78
C GLY A 85 -2.81 0.34 3.04
N MET A 86 -2.42 -0.92 2.98
CA MET A 86 -1.76 -1.62 4.09
C MET A 86 -0.27 -1.29 4.11
N TRP A 87 0.21 -0.92 5.28
CA TRP A 87 1.62 -0.84 5.63
C TRP A 87 1.98 -1.99 6.57
N LEU A 88 3.26 -2.25 6.74
CA LEU A 88 3.76 -3.31 7.60
C LEU A 88 4.72 -2.74 8.64
N LYS A 89 4.65 -3.28 9.86
CA LYS A 89 5.59 -3.05 10.95
C LYS A 89 6.13 -4.38 11.46
N ALA A 90 7.45 -4.48 11.56
CA ALA A 90 8.05 -5.70 12.10
C ALA A 90 8.02 -5.70 13.64
N ASN A 91 7.62 -6.81 14.24
CA ASN A 91 7.70 -7.08 15.68
C ASN A 91 7.20 -5.93 16.57
N SER A 92 6.10 -5.29 16.16
CA SER A 92 5.65 -4.02 16.74
C SER A 92 4.68 -4.15 17.91
N SER A 93 4.42 -5.36 18.38
CA SER A 93 3.57 -5.65 19.54
C SER A 93 4.39 -6.25 20.66
N GLU A 94 4.05 -5.95 21.92
CA GLU A 94 4.61 -6.61 23.10
C GLU A 94 4.34 -8.14 23.10
N GLN A 95 3.35 -8.58 22.37
CA GLN A 95 3.01 -10.00 22.17
C GLN A 95 3.92 -10.70 21.17
N ASP A 96 4.74 -9.96 20.40
CA ASP A 96 5.64 -10.51 19.37
C ASP A 96 6.96 -11.04 19.98
N LYS A 97 6.89 -11.75 21.11
CA LYS A 97 8.06 -12.23 21.85
C LYS A 97 8.99 -13.10 21.01
N GLU A 98 8.43 -13.89 20.13
CA GLU A 98 9.21 -14.78 19.25
C GLU A 98 9.80 -14.08 18.04
N LYS A 99 9.44 -12.82 17.81
CA LYS A 99 9.83 -12.04 16.62
C LYS A 99 9.47 -12.73 15.28
N GLY A 100 9.85 -12.12 14.18
CA GLY A 100 9.54 -12.66 12.85
C GLY A 100 8.11 -12.43 12.39
N ILE A 101 7.45 -11.41 12.93
CA ILE A 101 6.06 -11.07 12.65
C ILE A 101 6.02 -9.73 11.94
N LEU A 102 5.29 -9.68 10.82
CA LEU A 102 4.91 -8.44 10.14
C LEU A 102 3.45 -8.12 10.44
N ARG A 103 3.19 -6.98 11.07
CA ARG A 103 1.85 -6.51 11.43
C ARG A 103 1.38 -5.44 10.47
N ALA A 104 0.13 -5.54 10.06
CA ALA A 104 -0.53 -4.50 9.27
C ALA A 104 -0.70 -3.22 10.09
N ALA A 105 -0.50 -2.09 9.42
CA ALA A 105 -0.77 -0.76 9.92
C ALA A 105 -1.47 0.06 8.82
N PHE A 106 -2.32 0.98 9.22
CA PHE A 106 -3.15 1.75 8.29
C PHE A 106 -3.13 3.23 8.64
N ALA A 107 -3.12 4.07 7.61
CA ALA A 107 -3.28 5.51 7.79
C ALA A 107 -4.67 5.81 8.38
N PRO A 108 -4.76 6.68 9.39
CA PRO A 108 -6.05 7.13 9.90
C PRO A 108 -6.83 7.94 8.84
N TYR A 109 -8.15 7.89 8.92
CA TYR A 109 -9.02 8.59 7.98
C TYR A 109 -8.82 10.10 8.07
N PRO A 110 -8.71 10.83 6.93
CA PRO A 110 -8.58 12.28 6.93
C PRO A 110 -9.81 12.95 7.57
N LYS A 111 -9.57 13.86 8.52
CA LYS A 111 -10.60 14.69 9.13
C LYS A 111 -10.68 16.06 8.44
N GLU A 112 -9.53 16.70 8.29
CA GLU A 112 -9.40 17.98 7.61
C GLU A 112 -8.34 17.89 6.52
N MET A 113 -8.65 18.49 5.38
CA MET A 113 -7.73 18.64 4.25
C MET A 113 -7.36 20.10 4.09
N ALA A 114 -6.11 20.37 3.75
CA ALA A 114 -5.67 21.68 3.30
C ALA A 114 -5.10 21.57 1.90
N TYR A 115 -5.20 22.66 1.14
CA TYR A 115 -4.76 22.74 -0.23
C TYR A 115 -3.49 23.59 -0.35
N TYR A 116 -2.49 23.10 -1.08
CA TYR A 116 -1.32 23.87 -1.47
C TYR A 116 -1.49 24.42 -2.89
N PRO A 117 -1.85 25.70 -3.07
CA PRO A 117 -2.11 26.27 -4.41
C PRO A 117 -0.94 26.13 -5.36
N TRP A 118 0.29 26.30 -4.84
CA TRP A 118 1.51 26.27 -5.63
C TRP A 118 1.92 24.86 -6.11
N ARG A 119 1.33 23.81 -5.54
CA ARG A 119 1.54 22.40 -5.95
C ARG A 119 0.29 21.76 -6.54
N HIS A 120 -0.82 22.46 -6.58
CA HIS A 120 -2.13 21.89 -6.93
C HIS A 120 -2.44 20.58 -6.16
N MET A 121 -1.99 20.50 -4.92
CA MET A 121 -2.10 19.29 -4.08
C MET A 121 -2.89 19.56 -2.81
N SER A 122 -3.70 18.58 -2.44
CA SER A 122 -4.30 18.54 -1.09
C SER A 122 -3.45 17.66 -0.18
N HIS A 123 -3.34 18.07 1.09
CA HIS A 123 -2.68 17.27 2.13
C HIS A 123 -3.58 17.14 3.35
N VAL A 124 -3.37 16.09 4.12
CA VAL A 124 -4.10 15.85 5.37
C VAL A 124 -3.58 16.79 6.44
N LYS A 125 -4.46 17.64 6.98
CA LYS A 125 -4.17 18.56 8.10
C LYS A 125 -4.40 17.90 9.45
N SER A 126 -5.48 17.15 9.58
CA SER A 126 -5.82 16.39 10.79
C SER A 126 -6.52 15.09 10.42
N THR A 127 -6.51 14.12 11.35
CA THR A 127 -7.04 12.77 11.15
C THR A 127 -8.10 12.42 12.18
N CYS A 128 -8.92 11.43 11.86
CA CYS A 128 -9.87 10.79 12.76
C CYS A 128 -9.18 9.68 13.56
N ASP A 129 -9.91 9.13 14.52
CA ASP A 129 -9.53 7.96 15.34
C ASP A 129 -9.94 6.61 14.71
N TYR A 130 -10.28 6.61 13.43
CA TYR A 130 -10.66 5.45 12.64
C TYR A 130 -10.00 5.48 11.26
N ILE A 131 -9.98 4.33 10.58
CA ILE A 131 -9.26 4.18 9.30
C ILE A 131 -10.17 4.30 8.07
N ALA A 132 -11.45 3.97 8.18
CA ALA A 132 -12.37 4.04 7.04
C ALA A 132 -13.83 4.16 7.46
N THR A 133 -14.65 4.59 6.50
CA THR A 133 -16.12 4.51 6.61
C THR A 133 -16.68 3.69 5.45
N SER A 134 -17.81 3.05 5.68
CA SER A 134 -18.52 2.28 4.67
C SER A 134 -20.02 2.48 4.82
N THR A 135 -20.75 2.23 3.75
CA THR A 135 -22.20 2.19 3.75
C THR A 135 -22.69 0.87 3.18
N GLY A 136 -23.57 0.18 3.92
CA GLY A 136 -24.16 -1.07 3.44
C GLY A 136 -23.16 -2.22 3.33
N LYS A 137 -23.47 -3.13 2.42
CA LYS A 137 -22.63 -4.28 2.10
C LYS A 137 -21.34 -3.83 1.43
N ARG A 138 -20.23 -4.39 1.87
CA ARG A 138 -18.92 -4.05 1.30
C ARG A 138 -17.99 -5.25 1.25
N ASN A 139 -17.22 -5.35 0.16
CA ASN A 139 -16.01 -6.14 0.10
C ASN A 139 -14.82 -5.29 0.56
N TYR A 140 -13.96 -5.84 1.42
CA TYR A 140 -12.70 -5.21 1.83
C TYR A 140 -11.59 -5.53 0.82
N PRO A 141 -10.46 -4.84 0.84
CA PRO A 141 -9.35 -5.15 -0.05
C PRO A 141 -8.89 -6.61 0.02
N TRP A 142 -8.32 -7.09 -1.07
CA TRP A 142 -7.60 -8.35 -1.08
C TRP A 142 -6.28 -8.19 -0.32
N ARG A 143 -5.98 -9.13 0.58
CA ARG A 143 -4.65 -9.34 1.14
C ARG A 143 -4.06 -10.53 0.40
N ILE A 144 -3.00 -10.30 -0.37
CA ILE A 144 -2.49 -11.25 -1.35
C ILE A 144 -1.13 -11.74 -0.90
N PHE A 145 -0.91 -13.03 -1.00
CA PHE A 145 0.38 -13.68 -0.85
C PHE A 145 0.76 -14.31 -2.18
N ALA A 146 1.68 -13.67 -2.91
CA ALA A 146 2.28 -14.28 -4.10
C ALA A 146 3.41 -15.19 -3.62
N ILE A 147 3.26 -16.48 -3.85
CA ILE A 147 4.23 -17.50 -3.47
C ILE A 147 5.00 -17.90 -4.74
N THR A 148 6.33 -17.74 -4.72
CA THR A 148 7.20 -18.02 -5.86
C THR A 148 8.38 -18.89 -5.43
N GLU A 149 8.68 -19.93 -6.20
CA GLU A 149 9.84 -20.79 -5.96
C GLU A 149 11.12 -20.20 -6.56
N HIS A 150 10.98 -19.42 -7.64
CA HIS A 150 12.09 -18.77 -8.34
C HIS A 150 11.88 -17.26 -8.44
N ASP A 151 12.95 -16.49 -8.32
CA ASP A 151 12.93 -15.01 -8.36
C ASP A 151 12.37 -14.47 -9.68
N THR A 152 12.60 -15.18 -10.78
CA THR A 152 12.07 -14.82 -12.11
C THR A 152 10.55 -14.85 -12.21
N GLN A 153 9.87 -15.53 -11.29
CA GLN A 153 8.41 -15.57 -11.24
C GLN A 153 7.79 -14.31 -10.59
N MET A 154 8.56 -13.53 -9.81
CA MET A 154 8.04 -12.34 -9.13
C MET A 154 7.64 -11.24 -10.11
N PRO A 155 8.46 -10.84 -11.10
CA PRO A 155 8.11 -9.76 -12.03
C PRO A 155 6.92 -10.10 -12.94
N THR A 156 6.67 -11.37 -13.17
CA THR A 156 5.60 -11.86 -14.05
C THR A 156 4.30 -12.18 -13.29
N ASN A 157 4.29 -12.00 -11.97
CA ASN A 157 3.13 -12.28 -11.15
C ASN A 157 2.03 -11.24 -11.41
N ASN A 158 0.84 -11.69 -11.77
CA ASN A 158 -0.30 -10.85 -12.09
C ASN A 158 -1.49 -10.97 -11.13
N LEU A 159 -1.30 -11.57 -9.94
CA LEU A 159 -2.37 -11.80 -8.97
C LEU A 159 -3.11 -10.51 -8.56
N VAL A 160 -2.41 -9.39 -8.48
CA VAL A 160 -3.04 -8.10 -8.16
C VAL A 160 -4.11 -7.75 -9.20
N TYR A 161 -3.81 -7.93 -10.47
CA TYR A 161 -4.74 -7.66 -11.58
C TYR A 161 -5.82 -8.74 -11.69
N ALA A 162 -5.44 -10.00 -11.54
CA ALA A 162 -6.36 -11.13 -11.64
C ALA A 162 -7.46 -11.11 -10.55
N LEU A 163 -7.14 -10.55 -9.37
CA LEU A 163 -8.08 -10.42 -8.25
C LEU A 163 -8.80 -9.08 -8.21
N ALA A 164 -8.35 -8.10 -8.98
CA ALA A 164 -8.97 -6.78 -9.05
C ALA A 164 -10.36 -6.85 -9.70
N ALA A 165 -11.20 -5.89 -9.35
CA ALA A 165 -12.46 -5.69 -10.06
C ALA A 165 -12.19 -5.37 -11.54
N PRO A 166 -13.10 -5.75 -12.45
CA PRO A 166 -12.95 -5.44 -13.87
C PRO A 166 -12.74 -3.96 -14.14
N ASN A 167 -11.90 -3.66 -15.12
CA ASN A 167 -11.66 -2.29 -15.58
C ASN A 167 -12.98 -1.64 -16.05
N LYS A 168 -13.21 -0.40 -15.64
CA LYS A 168 -14.39 0.40 -15.99
C LYS A 168 -14.15 1.41 -17.11
N ILE A 169 -12.91 1.53 -17.59
CA ILE A 169 -12.57 2.51 -18.64
C ILE A 169 -13.24 2.19 -19.98
N GLY A 170 -13.57 0.90 -20.20
CA GLY A 170 -14.15 0.46 -21.46
C GLY A 170 -13.09 0.25 -22.55
N ASP A 171 -13.17 1.00 -23.65
CA ASP A 171 -12.22 0.89 -24.75
C ASP A 171 -10.84 1.42 -24.34
N THR A 172 -9.84 0.55 -24.39
CA THR A 172 -8.42 0.86 -24.10
C THR A 172 -7.54 0.79 -25.36
N SER A 173 -8.11 0.70 -26.54
CA SER A 173 -7.38 0.56 -27.81
C SER A 173 -6.48 1.76 -28.14
N TRP A 174 -6.74 2.92 -27.53
CA TRP A 174 -5.94 4.14 -27.64
C TRP A 174 -4.59 4.03 -26.90
N ILE A 175 -4.45 3.11 -25.97
CA ILE A 175 -3.18 2.87 -25.26
C ILE A 175 -2.24 2.12 -26.21
N LYS A 176 -1.18 2.78 -26.65
CA LYS A 176 -0.17 2.22 -27.56
C LYS A 176 1.15 2.07 -26.82
N PRO A 177 1.82 0.92 -26.85
CA PRO A 177 3.16 0.77 -26.33
C PRO A 177 4.14 1.76 -26.98
N GLY A 178 5.05 2.31 -26.18
CA GLY A 178 6.06 3.27 -26.64
C GLY A 178 5.60 4.74 -26.68
N LYS A 179 4.34 5.05 -26.39
CA LYS A 179 3.89 6.44 -26.17
C LYS A 179 3.96 6.77 -24.69
N VAL A 180 4.62 7.88 -24.37
CA VAL A 180 4.76 8.40 -23.01
C VAL A 180 4.13 9.79 -22.95
N ALA A 181 3.16 9.99 -22.07
CA ALA A 181 2.71 11.30 -21.67
C ALA A 181 3.50 11.72 -20.42
N TRP A 182 4.17 12.87 -20.52
CA TRP A 182 5.00 13.40 -19.43
C TRP A 182 4.61 14.86 -19.18
N ASP A 183 3.80 15.08 -18.15
CA ASP A 183 3.29 16.42 -17.81
C ASP A 183 3.81 16.95 -16.47
N TRP A 184 4.10 16.08 -15.53
CA TRP A 184 4.41 16.40 -14.14
C TRP A 184 5.52 17.44 -13.97
N TRP A 185 6.65 17.30 -14.68
CA TRP A 185 7.73 18.27 -14.65
C TRP A 185 7.40 19.57 -15.41
N ASN A 186 6.61 19.48 -16.44
CA ASN A 186 6.19 20.62 -17.21
C ASN A 186 5.24 21.52 -16.41
N ASP A 187 4.28 20.94 -15.71
CA ASP A 187 3.35 21.67 -14.84
C ASP A 187 4.10 22.41 -13.71
N TRP A 188 5.18 21.84 -13.19
CA TRP A 188 5.98 22.48 -12.14
C TRP A 188 6.94 23.55 -12.62
N ASN A 189 7.48 23.42 -13.80
CA ASN A 189 8.54 24.28 -14.32
C ASN A 189 8.03 25.38 -15.26
N LEU A 190 6.85 25.24 -15.81
CA LEU A 190 6.26 26.17 -16.76
C LEU A 190 5.14 26.98 -16.11
N LYS A 191 5.50 27.89 -15.20
CA LYS A 191 4.54 28.82 -14.60
C LYS A 191 3.72 29.54 -15.68
N GLY A 192 2.39 29.42 -15.58
CA GLY A 192 1.45 30.12 -16.45
C GLY A 192 1.19 29.46 -17.80
N VAL A 193 1.69 28.26 -18.02
CA VAL A 193 1.29 27.45 -19.17
C VAL A 193 0.13 26.54 -18.76
N ASP A 194 -1.02 26.81 -19.35
CA ASP A 194 -2.18 25.94 -19.27
C ASP A 194 -1.89 24.70 -20.12
N PHE A 195 -1.45 23.62 -19.47
CA PHE A 195 -1.13 22.36 -20.16
C PHE A 195 -2.43 21.66 -20.54
N LYS A 196 -2.87 21.86 -21.75
CA LYS A 196 -3.93 21.05 -22.34
C LYS A 196 -3.31 19.79 -22.92
N ALA A 197 -3.49 18.66 -22.23
CA ALA A 197 -3.21 17.39 -22.85
C ALA A 197 -4.09 17.23 -24.09
N GLY A 198 -3.45 17.24 -25.26
CA GLY A 198 -4.09 17.02 -26.56
C GLY A 198 -4.44 15.55 -26.77
#